data_983959682c7d6f2f6c85d5710b532933
#
_entry.id   983959682c7d6f2f6c85d5710b532933
#
_cell.length_a   1.000
_cell.length_b   1.000
_cell.length_c   1.000
_cell.angle_alpha   90.00
_cell.angle_beta   90.00
_cell.angle_gamma   90.00
#
_symmetry.space_group_name_H-M   'P 1'
#
loop_
_entity.id
_entity.type
_entity.pdbx_description
1 polymer ?
#
loop_
_entity_poly.entity_id
_entity_poly.type
_entity_poly.pdbx_seq_one_letter_code
_entity_poly.pdbx_strand_id
1 'polypeptide(L)'
;PRVSIISTGDELVVPGNLPRNNQIVASNTYGLKALLNKWGATSHILPIARDNKISLEKALDFAVPADLVITIGGASVGDHDYVSEVFKKIKVEHSFYKVAMRPGKPILAGKNKGTIFVGLPGNPVSALVCAHLFLKPLIGKMLGTNELNNIEKKGLLQNDLPKNAVRKHFMRAFLKNGQLAVSKKQDSSLLSVLQKANALVIRQPNEPSAKKGDLISYLNLD
;
A
#
# COMPACT_ATOMS: atom_id res chain seq x y z
N PRO A 1 -15.88 9.16 0.61
CA PRO A 1 -16.33 7.79 0.35
C PRO A 1 -16.26 6.93 1.63
N ARG A 2 -17.15 5.93 1.72
CA ARG A 2 -17.15 4.91 2.76
C ARG A 2 -16.19 3.79 2.37
N VAL A 3 -15.27 3.43 3.28
CA VAL A 3 -14.22 2.46 3.01
C VAL A 3 -14.25 1.35 4.05
N SER A 4 -14.33 0.09 3.61
CA SER A 4 -14.18 -1.09 4.46
C SER A 4 -12.77 -1.66 4.32
N ILE A 5 -12.12 -1.93 5.46
CA ILE A 5 -10.75 -2.47 5.53
C ILE A 5 -10.79 -3.85 6.16
N ILE A 6 -10.30 -4.87 5.45
CA ILE A 6 -10.18 -6.25 5.90
C ILE A 6 -8.70 -6.62 5.94
N SER A 7 -8.17 -7.12 7.05
CA SER A 7 -6.88 -7.81 7.07
C SER A 7 -7.09 -9.32 6.97
N THR A 8 -6.18 -10.01 6.30
CA THR A 8 -6.16 -11.47 6.21
C THR A 8 -4.85 -12.02 6.75
N GLY A 9 -4.93 -13.08 7.55
CA GLY A 9 -3.75 -13.74 8.11
C GLY A 9 -4.10 -14.52 9.38
N ASP A 10 -3.66 -15.76 9.45
CA ASP A 10 -3.82 -16.60 10.65
C ASP A 10 -2.89 -16.17 11.78
N GLU A 11 -1.80 -15.48 11.41
CA GLU A 11 -0.82 -14.90 12.32
C GLU A 11 -1.32 -13.60 12.99
N LEU A 12 -2.40 -12.99 12.49
CA LEU A 12 -2.83 -11.67 12.93
C LEU A 12 -3.66 -11.71 14.21
N VAL A 13 -3.35 -10.79 15.13
CA VAL A 13 -4.16 -10.51 16.31
C VAL A 13 -4.56 -9.03 16.36
N VAL A 14 -5.70 -8.75 16.98
CA VAL A 14 -6.19 -7.36 17.18
C VAL A 14 -5.31 -6.64 18.18
N PRO A 15 -4.99 -5.34 18.00
CA PRO A 15 -4.33 -4.52 19.01
C PRO A 15 -5.02 -4.61 20.37
N GLY A 16 -4.22 -4.70 21.43
CA GLY A 16 -4.68 -4.92 22.81
C GLY A 16 -4.58 -6.38 23.25
N ASN A 17 -4.54 -7.33 22.34
CA ASN A 17 -4.25 -8.73 22.65
C ASN A 17 -2.75 -8.98 22.61
N LEU A 18 -2.23 -9.75 23.57
CA LEU A 18 -0.84 -10.21 23.56
C LEU A 18 -0.64 -11.26 22.45
N PRO A 19 0.25 -11.04 21.49
CA PRO A 19 0.54 -12.03 20.46
C PRO A 19 1.22 -13.26 21.07
N ARG A 20 0.80 -14.45 20.67
CA ARG A 20 1.47 -15.74 20.99
C ARG A 20 2.65 -15.95 20.03
N ASN A 21 3.39 -17.07 20.21
CA ASN A 21 4.41 -17.48 19.25
C ASN A 21 3.79 -17.53 17.84
N ASN A 22 4.51 -16.97 16.84
CA ASN A 22 4.08 -16.87 15.44
C ASN A 22 2.88 -15.95 15.18
N GLN A 23 2.52 -15.08 16.12
CA GLN A 23 1.48 -14.06 15.93
C GLN A 23 2.07 -12.64 15.89
N ILE A 24 1.43 -11.77 15.15
CA ILE A 24 1.78 -10.36 15.05
C ILE A 24 0.51 -9.49 15.17
N VAL A 25 0.68 -8.27 15.66
CA VAL A 25 -0.43 -7.33 15.75
C VAL A 25 -0.78 -6.79 14.37
N ALA A 26 -2.07 -6.77 14.02
CA ALA A 26 -2.61 -6.25 12.76
C ALA A 26 -2.53 -4.71 12.70
N SER A 27 -1.30 -4.14 12.76
CA SER A 27 -1.07 -2.69 12.80
C SER A 27 -1.36 -1.98 11.47
N ASN A 28 -1.24 -2.70 10.35
CA ASN A 28 -1.39 -2.12 9.01
C ASN A 28 -2.77 -1.51 8.79
N THR A 29 -3.84 -2.15 9.26
CA THR A 29 -5.21 -1.66 9.16
C THR A 29 -5.43 -0.33 9.86
N TYR A 30 -4.79 -0.14 11.01
CA TYR A 30 -4.89 1.11 11.78
C TYR A 30 -4.11 2.25 11.12
N GLY A 31 -2.91 1.98 10.64
CA GLY A 31 -2.14 2.95 9.84
C GLY A 31 -2.86 3.35 8.56
N LEU A 32 -3.43 2.37 7.85
CA LEU A 32 -4.22 2.63 6.65
C LEU A 32 -5.49 3.43 6.96
N LYS A 33 -6.23 3.07 8.03
CA LYS A 33 -7.41 3.81 8.47
C LYS A 33 -7.07 5.28 8.75
N ALA A 34 -5.98 5.55 9.44
CA ALA A 34 -5.54 6.92 9.73
C ALA A 34 -5.27 7.72 8.44
N LEU A 35 -4.58 7.13 7.46
CA LEU A 35 -4.32 7.76 6.16
C LEU A 35 -5.62 8.03 5.38
N LEU A 36 -6.50 7.05 5.28
CA LEU A 36 -7.77 7.19 4.57
C LEU A 36 -8.64 8.30 5.17
N ASN A 37 -8.75 8.36 6.51
CA ASN A 37 -9.49 9.39 7.20
C ASN A 37 -8.84 10.78 6.99
N LYS A 38 -7.50 10.87 7.02
CA LYS A 38 -6.76 12.09 6.70
C LYS A 38 -7.06 12.58 5.28
N TRP A 39 -7.25 11.66 4.32
CA TRP A 39 -7.59 11.99 2.93
C TRP A 39 -9.08 12.23 2.70
N GLY A 40 -9.92 12.26 3.74
CA GLY A 40 -11.34 12.60 3.67
C GLY A 40 -12.28 11.42 3.43
N ALA A 41 -11.83 10.18 3.59
CA ALA A 41 -12.70 9.01 3.57
C ALA A 41 -13.23 8.70 4.97
N THR A 42 -14.40 8.06 5.06
CA THR A 42 -14.93 7.45 6.29
C THR A 42 -14.60 5.97 6.27
N SER A 43 -13.63 5.52 7.10
CA SER A 43 -13.13 4.15 7.03
C SER A 43 -13.46 3.32 8.27
N HIS A 44 -13.81 2.06 8.05
CA HIS A 44 -14.15 1.07 9.06
C HIS A 44 -13.24 -0.16 8.94
N ILE A 45 -12.66 -0.61 10.06
CA ILE A 45 -11.91 -1.86 10.14
C ILE A 45 -12.91 -2.97 10.45
N LEU A 46 -12.92 -4.00 9.62
CA LEU A 46 -13.70 -5.21 9.82
C LEU A 46 -12.89 -6.27 10.58
N PRO A 47 -13.53 -7.33 11.11
CA PRO A 47 -12.83 -8.42 11.73
C PRO A 47 -11.78 -9.04 10.81
N ILE A 48 -10.71 -9.58 11.42
CA ILE A 48 -9.64 -10.25 10.68
C ILE A 48 -10.20 -11.51 10.01
N ALA A 49 -10.01 -11.64 8.71
CA ALA A 49 -10.30 -12.86 7.97
C ALA A 49 -9.16 -13.88 8.14
N ARG A 50 -9.49 -15.15 8.24
CA ARG A 50 -8.51 -16.24 8.21
C ARG A 50 -8.00 -16.49 6.79
N ASP A 51 -6.84 -17.14 6.67
CA ASP A 51 -6.21 -17.47 5.38
C ASP A 51 -6.95 -18.61 4.65
N ASN A 52 -8.25 -18.42 4.46
CA ASN A 52 -9.07 -19.30 3.65
C ASN A 52 -10.19 -18.52 2.94
N LYS A 53 -10.67 -19.09 1.83
CA LYS A 53 -11.69 -18.48 0.96
C LYS A 53 -13.00 -18.19 1.70
N ILE A 54 -13.46 -19.12 2.54
CA ILE A 54 -14.76 -19.00 3.24
C ILE A 54 -14.75 -17.82 4.20
N SER A 55 -13.67 -17.67 4.97
CA SER A 55 -13.52 -16.56 5.91
C SER A 55 -13.45 -15.20 5.18
N LEU A 56 -12.71 -15.14 4.08
CA LEU A 56 -12.59 -13.92 3.29
C LEU A 56 -13.91 -13.57 2.61
N GLU A 57 -14.66 -14.54 2.06
CA GLU A 57 -15.99 -14.32 1.48
C GLU A 57 -16.95 -13.72 2.51
N LYS A 58 -17.04 -14.31 3.69
CA LYS A 58 -17.85 -13.78 4.79
C LYS A 58 -17.47 -12.34 5.17
N ALA A 59 -16.16 -12.06 5.25
CA ALA A 59 -15.69 -10.71 5.54
C ALA A 59 -16.08 -9.71 4.44
N LEU A 60 -16.06 -10.14 3.18
CA LEU A 60 -16.48 -9.32 2.04
C LEU A 60 -17.99 -9.06 2.02
N ASP A 61 -18.81 -10.03 2.45
CA ASP A 61 -20.27 -9.83 2.59
C ASP A 61 -20.59 -8.71 3.61
N PHE A 62 -19.81 -8.63 4.70
CA PHE A 62 -19.92 -7.53 5.67
C PHE A 62 -19.33 -6.19 5.16
N ALA A 63 -18.42 -6.24 4.19
CA ALA A 63 -17.77 -5.05 3.66
C ALA A 63 -18.67 -4.20 2.77
N VAL A 64 -19.70 -4.80 2.19
CA VAL A 64 -20.69 -4.12 1.34
C VAL A 64 -21.95 -3.81 2.19
N PRO A 65 -22.51 -2.57 2.16
CA PRO A 65 -22.28 -1.54 1.17
C PRO A 65 -21.16 -0.56 1.53
N ALA A 66 -20.08 -0.58 0.75
CA ALA A 66 -19.02 0.43 0.80
C ALA A 66 -18.70 0.91 -0.63
N ASP A 67 -18.16 2.12 -0.76
CA ASP A 67 -17.72 2.66 -2.04
C ASP A 67 -16.38 2.04 -2.45
N LEU A 68 -15.55 1.69 -1.45
CA LEU A 68 -14.24 1.06 -1.60
C LEU A 68 -14.05 -0.03 -0.55
N VAL A 69 -13.66 -1.21 -0.98
CA VAL A 69 -13.26 -2.33 -0.12
C VAL A 69 -11.77 -2.61 -0.30
N ILE A 70 -11.04 -2.64 0.82
CA ILE A 70 -9.59 -2.87 0.82
C ILE A 70 -9.30 -4.15 1.62
N THR A 71 -8.57 -5.09 1.01
CA THR A 71 -7.97 -6.22 1.72
C THR A 71 -6.47 -5.97 1.93
N ILE A 72 -5.92 -6.37 3.08
CA ILE A 72 -4.48 -6.29 3.40
C ILE A 72 -4.00 -7.70 3.74
N GLY A 73 -3.05 -8.21 2.96
CA GLY A 73 -2.62 -9.62 3.01
C GLY A 73 -3.43 -10.50 2.07
N GLY A 74 -3.15 -11.81 2.08
CA GLY A 74 -3.80 -12.78 1.20
C GLY A 74 -3.53 -12.61 -0.30
N ALA A 75 -2.91 -11.51 -0.71
CA ALA A 75 -2.42 -11.27 -2.06
C ALA A 75 -0.95 -11.71 -2.13
N SER A 76 -0.68 -12.86 -2.71
CA SER A 76 0.66 -13.44 -2.85
C SER A 76 1.07 -13.60 -4.31
N VAL A 77 2.36 -13.83 -4.55
CA VAL A 77 2.87 -14.19 -5.88
C VAL A 77 2.82 -15.70 -6.15
N GLY A 78 2.39 -16.52 -5.20
CA GLY A 78 2.32 -17.99 -5.24
C GLY A 78 0.90 -18.56 -5.16
N ASP A 79 0.79 -19.86 -4.89
CA ASP A 79 -0.44 -20.68 -4.92
C ASP A 79 -1.49 -20.32 -3.84
N HIS A 80 -1.20 -19.35 -2.96
CA HIS A 80 -2.08 -18.91 -1.86
C HIS A 80 -2.62 -17.48 -2.08
N ASP A 81 -2.99 -17.12 -3.31
CA ASP A 81 -3.62 -15.83 -3.61
C ASP A 81 -5.16 -15.93 -3.47
N TYR A 82 -5.62 -16.13 -2.23
CA TYR A 82 -7.05 -16.23 -1.92
C TYR A 82 -7.83 -14.98 -2.31
N VAL A 83 -7.21 -13.79 -2.25
CA VAL A 83 -7.88 -12.53 -2.58
C VAL A 83 -8.24 -12.49 -4.07
N SER A 84 -7.30 -12.84 -4.95
CA SER A 84 -7.56 -12.88 -6.40
C SER A 84 -8.66 -13.88 -6.77
N GLU A 85 -8.64 -15.07 -6.13
CA GLU A 85 -9.65 -16.11 -6.39
C GLU A 85 -11.05 -15.69 -5.91
N VAL A 86 -11.15 -15.12 -4.69
CA VAL A 86 -12.42 -14.66 -4.15
C VAL A 86 -12.96 -13.48 -4.95
N PHE A 87 -12.11 -12.55 -5.36
CA PHE A 87 -12.52 -11.43 -6.22
C PHE A 87 -13.09 -11.93 -7.56
N LYS A 88 -12.51 -12.98 -8.17
CA LYS A 88 -13.08 -13.63 -9.36
C LYS A 88 -14.46 -14.24 -9.08
N LYS A 89 -14.60 -14.95 -7.95
CA LYS A 89 -15.88 -15.59 -7.55
C LYS A 89 -17.00 -14.57 -7.38
N ILE A 90 -16.72 -13.43 -6.76
CA ILE A 90 -17.69 -12.34 -6.59
C ILE A 90 -17.78 -11.43 -7.83
N LYS A 91 -17.19 -11.85 -8.97
CA LYS A 91 -17.25 -11.16 -10.27
C LYS A 91 -16.68 -9.73 -10.25
N VAL A 92 -15.58 -9.53 -9.51
CA VAL A 92 -14.80 -8.30 -9.62
C VAL A 92 -14.08 -8.29 -10.96
N GLU A 93 -14.38 -7.30 -11.79
CA GLU A 93 -13.68 -7.05 -13.04
C GLU A 93 -12.33 -6.42 -12.72
N HIS A 94 -11.24 -7.15 -12.96
CA HIS A 94 -9.89 -6.68 -12.67
C HIS A 94 -9.50 -5.51 -13.57
N SER A 95 -9.14 -4.37 -12.98
CA SER A 95 -8.50 -3.25 -13.68
C SER A 95 -7.01 -3.52 -13.89
N PHE A 96 -6.33 -4.09 -12.87
CA PHE A 96 -4.99 -4.59 -12.96
C PHE A 96 -4.69 -5.65 -11.87
N TYR A 97 -3.69 -6.49 -12.16
CA TYR A 97 -3.19 -7.51 -11.24
C TYR A 97 -1.68 -7.59 -11.37
N LYS A 98 -0.98 -7.31 -10.25
CA LYS A 98 0.48 -7.14 -10.13
C LYS A 98 1.02 -5.95 -10.93
N VAL A 99 1.88 -5.16 -10.29
CA VAL A 99 2.53 -4.00 -10.88
C VAL A 99 4.05 -4.17 -10.78
N ALA A 100 4.78 -3.82 -11.84
CA ALA A 100 6.25 -3.92 -11.90
C ALA A 100 6.94 -2.84 -11.04
N MET A 101 6.61 -2.80 -9.73
CA MET A 101 7.15 -1.84 -8.77
C MET A 101 7.76 -2.50 -7.53
N ARG A 102 8.51 -1.73 -6.75
CA ARG A 102 9.07 -2.07 -5.45
C ARG A 102 8.94 -0.87 -4.50
N PRO A 103 8.41 -1.07 -3.26
CA PRO A 103 7.64 -2.24 -2.82
C PRO A 103 6.26 -2.29 -3.46
N GLY A 104 5.48 -3.37 -3.24
CA GLY A 104 4.06 -3.40 -3.61
C GLY A 104 3.70 -4.19 -4.88
N LYS A 105 4.60 -5.02 -5.43
CA LYS A 105 4.34 -5.84 -6.64
C LYS A 105 2.96 -6.55 -6.64
N PRO A 106 2.50 -7.21 -5.54
CA PRO A 106 1.27 -8.01 -5.57
C PRO A 106 -0.04 -7.22 -5.41
N ILE A 107 -0.01 -5.90 -5.55
CA ILE A 107 -1.25 -5.10 -5.54
C ILE A 107 -2.17 -5.52 -6.69
N LEU A 108 -3.47 -5.55 -6.41
CA LEU A 108 -4.52 -5.77 -7.40
C LEU A 108 -5.67 -4.80 -7.19
N ALA A 109 -6.42 -4.47 -8.25
CA ALA A 109 -7.62 -3.66 -8.16
C ALA A 109 -8.65 -4.08 -9.20
N GLY A 110 -9.91 -3.83 -8.89
CA GLY A 110 -11.03 -4.09 -9.79
C GLY A 110 -12.32 -3.44 -9.29
N LYS A 111 -13.42 -3.71 -9.98
CA LYS A 111 -14.73 -3.12 -9.70
C LYS A 111 -15.83 -4.15 -9.84
N ASN A 112 -16.83 -4.09 -8.95
CA ASN A 112 -18.09 -4.82 -9.11
C ASN A 112 -19.27 -3.98 -8.60
N LYS A 113 -20.34 -3.88 -9.39
CA LYS A 113 -21.61 -3.19 -9.06
C LYS A 113 -21.42 -1.81 -8.41
N GLY A 114 -20.46 -1.03 -8.89
CA GLY A 114 -20.18 0.32 -8.36
C GLY A 114 -19.14 0.35 -7.22
N THR A 115 -18.91 -0.73 -6.49
CA THR A 115 -17.87 -0.81 -5.46
C THR A 115 -16.50 -1.08 -6.09
N ILE A 116 -15.48 -0.35 -5.63
CA ILE A 116 -14.08 -0.58 -6.01
C ILE A 116 -13.46 -1.54 -4.98
N PHE A 117 -12.66 -2.50 -5.46
CA PHE A 117 -11.94 -3.47 -4.65
C PHE A 117 -10.45 -3.31 -4.87
N VAL A 118 -9.68 -3.24 -3.77
CA VAL A 118 -8.21 -3.15 -3.82
C VAL A 118 -7.61 -4.15 -2.84
N GLY A 119 -6.77 -5.05 -3.36
CA GLY A 119 -5.95 -5.96 -2.55
C GLY A 119 -4.55 -5.38 -2.37
N LEU A 120 -4.17 -5.08 -1.13
CA LEU A 120 -2.86 -4.58 -0.76
C LEU A 120 -1.96 -5.72 -0.25
N PRO A 121 -0.63 -5.60 -0.42
CA PRO A 121 0.33 -6.53 0.18
C PRO A 121 0.23 -6.59 1.70
N GLY A 122 0.53 -7.75 2.31
CA GLY A 122 0.57 -7.91 3.77
C GLY A 122 1.73 -7.16 4.45
N ASN A 123 2.88 -7.01 3.79
CA ASN A 123 4.03 -6.27 4.34
C ASN A 123 3.69 -4.80 4.61
N PRO A 124 3.94 -4.28 5.85
CA PRO A 124 3.45 -2.96 6.29
C PRO A 124 3.88 -1.81 5.37
N VAL A 125 5.16 -1.74 5.04
CA VAL A 125 5.67 -0.68 4.17
C VAL A 125 5.09 -0.80 2.75
N SER A 126 4.92 -2.02 2.25
CA SER A 126 4.30 -2.23 0.93
C SER A 126 2.86 -1.74 0.91
N ALA A 127 2.06 -2.07 1.94
CA ALA A 127 0.68 -1.64 2.05
C ALA A 127 0.56 -0.11 2.09
N LEU A 128 1.34 0.56 2.96
CA LEU A 128 1.25 2.01 3.12
C LEU A 128 1.84 2.78 1.92
N VAL A 129 2.91 2.29 1.29
CA VAL A 129 3.42 2.89 0.04
C VAL A 129 2.39 2.73 -1.09
N CYS A 130 1.77 1.54 -1.23
CA CYS A 130 0.68 1.36 -2.18
C CYS A 130 -0.51 2.27 -1.88
N ALA A 131 -0.84 2.51 -0.60
CA ALA A 131 -1.89 3.44 -0.23
C ALA A 131 -1.59 4.86 -0.72
N HIS A 132 -0.39 5.38 -0.49
CA HIS A 132 0.01 6.69 -1.01
C HIS A 132 -0.02 6.76 -2.54
N LEU A 133 0.42 5.70 -3.23
CA LEU A 133 0.53 5.71 -4.69
C LEU A 133 -0.82 5.54 -5.40
N PHE A 134 -1.73 4.74 -4.84
CA PHE A 134 -2.97 4.35 -5.52
C PHE A 134 -4.23 4.80 -4.78
N LEU A 135 -4.29 4.65 -3.44
CA LEU A 135 -5.51 4.99 -2.70
C LEU A 135 -5.66 6.49 -2.50
N LYS A 136 -4.56 7.22 -2.22
CA LYS A 136 -4.61 8.68 -2.07
C LYS A 136 -5.23 9.36 -3.30
N PRO A 137 -4.72 9.17 -4.53
CA PRO A 137 -5.34 9.77 -5.72
C PRO A 137 -6.73 9.20 -6.03
N LEU A 138 -7.01 7.92 -5.70
CA LEU A 138 -8.33 7.33 -5.86
C LEU A 138 -9.35 8.03 -4.96
N ILE A 139 -9.04 8.25 -3.67
CA ILE A 139 -9.90 9.00 -2.74
C ILE A 139 -10.11 10.42 -3.24
N GLY A 140 -9.06 11.10 -3.72
CA GLY A 140 -9.19 12.43 -4.34
C GLY A 140 -10.18 12.44 -5.50
N LYS A 141 -10.08 11.47 -6.39
CA LYS A 141 -11.02 11.34 -7.52
C LYS A 141 -12.45 11.06 -7.07
N MET A 142 -12.64 10.24 -6.03
CA MET A 142 -13.97 9.96 -5.46
C MET A 142 -14.57 11.18 -4.75
N LEU A 143 -13.75 12.09 -4.24
CA LEU A 143 -14.15 13.36 -3.63
C LEU A 143 -14.31 14.49 -4.66
N GLY A 144 -13.91 14.27 -5.92
CA GLY A 144 -13.93 15.31 -6.95
C GLY A 144 -12.82 16.36 -6.81
N THR A 145 -11.71 16.05 -6.12
CA THR A 145 -10.57 16.97 -5.93
C THR A 145 -9.29 16.45 -6.58
N ASN A 146 -8.44 17.38 -7.03
CA ASN A 146 -7.09 17.09 -7.52
C ASN A 146 -5.99 17.29 -6.45
N GLU A 147 -6.33 17.78 -5.27
CA GLU A 147 -5.36 18.06 -4.19
C GLU A 147 -4.64 16.82 -3.68
N LEU A 148 -5.28 15.65 -3.79
CA LEU A 148 -4.72 14.37 -3.39
C LEU A 148 -3.89 13.68 -4.49
N ASN A 149 -3.71 14.31 -5.65
CA ASN A 149 -2.90 13.74 -6.72
C ASN A 149 -1.41 13.68 -6.32
N ASN A 150 -0.75 12.62 -6.76
CA ASN A 150 0.70 12.47 -6.57
C ASN A 150 1.45 13.37 -7.55
N ILE A 151 2.00 14.47 -7.04
CA ILE A 151 2.81 15.42 -7.84
C ILE A 151 4.27 15.02 -7.70
N GLU A 152 4.88 14.66 -8.84
CA GLU A 152 6.31 14.38 -8.92
C GLU A 152 7.11 15.69 -8.86
N LYS A 153 8.06 15.74 -7.93
CA LYS A 153 8.97 16.88 -7.71
C LYS A 153 10.41 16.46 -7.93
N LYS A 154 11.32 17.43 -8.00
CA LYS A 154 12.77 17.20 -8.09
C LYS A 154 13.47 17.68 -6.82
N GLY A 155 14.49 16.93 -6.37
CA GLY A 155 15.33 17.27 -5.23
C GLY A 155 16.74 16.74 -5.41
N LEU A 156 17.69 17.29 -4.66
CA LEU A 156 19.11 16.94 -4.73
C LEU A 156 19.43 15.72 -3.86
N LEU A 157 20.13 14.74 -4.42
CA LEU A 157 20.60 13.58 -3.65
C LEU A 157 21.67 13.95 -2.63
N GLN A 158 21.56 13.45 -1.41
CA GLN A 158 22.63 13.57 -0.39
C GLN A 158 23.66 12.44 -0.47
N ASN A 159 23.31 11.31 -1.09
CA ASN A 159 24.21 10.14 -1.20
C ASN A 159 24.06 9.45 -2.54
N ASP A 160 25.13 8.79 -2.98
CA ASP A 160 25.12 7.98 -4.21
C ASP A 160 24.06 6.89 -4.14
N LEU A 161 23.43 6.59 -5.28
CA LEU A 161 22.53 5.47 -5.45
C LEU A 161 23.06 4.53 -6.54
N PRO A 162 23.03 3.21 -6.32
CA PRO A 162 23.43 2.24 -7.34
C PRO A 162 22.46 2.25 -8.52
N LYS A 163 22.84 1.59 -9.61
CA LYS A 163 21.93 1.25 -10.71
C LYS A 163 20.67 0.56 -10.18
N ASN A 164 19.51 1.00 -10.66
CA ASN A 164 18.25 0.37 -10.28
C ASN A 164 18.04 -0.97 -11.02
N ALA A 165 17.28 -1.86 -10.40
CA ALA A 165 16.88 -3.12 -11.00
C ALA A 165 15.70 -2.92 -11.98
N VAL A 166 15.15 -4.05 -12.50
CA VAL A 166 14.11 -4.09 -13.55
C VAL A 166 12.74 -3.54 -13.15
N ARG A 167 12.52 -3.22 -11.88
CA ARG A 167 11.24 -2.67 -11.40
C ARG A 167 11.37 -1.20 -11.02
N LYS A 168 10.32 -0.41 -11.24
CA LYS A 168 10.21 0.95 -10.70
C LYS A 168 10.31 0.88 -9.18
N HIS A 169 11.23 1.66 -8.57
CA HIS A 169 11.48 1.59 -7.14
C HIS A 169 11.09 2.92 -6.46
N PHE A 170 10.25 2.84 -5.46
CA PHE A 170 9.86 3.92 -4.58
C PHE A 170 10.63 3.80 -3.27
N MET A 171 11.74 4.54 -3.16
CA MET A 171 12.68 4.44 -2.05
C MET A 171 12.33 5.43 -0.95
N ARG A 172 12.22 4.96 0.31
CA ARG A 172 12.01 5.83 1.46
C ARG A 172 13.17 6.78 1.62
N ALA A 173 12.87 8.06 1.76
CA ALA A 173 13.85 9.12 1.91
C ALA A 173 13.37 10.18 2.90
N PHE A 174 14.30 10.92 3.47
CA PHE A 174 14.04 12.12 4.27
C PHE A 174 14.41 13.35 3.45
N LEU A 175 13.42 14.17 3.18
CA LEU A 175 13.58 15.46 2.50
C LEU A 175 13.74 16.58 3.52
N LYS A 176 14.82 17.34 3.41
CA LYS A 176 15.06 18.56 4.19
C LYS A 176 15.75 19.61 3.32
N ASN A 177 15.22 20.80 3.26
CA ASN A 177 15.79 21.92 2.50
C ASN A 177 16.11 21.58 1.02
N GLY A 178 15.21 20.85 0.34
CA GLY A 178 15.40 20.43 -1.05
C GLY A 178 16.38 19.25 -1.25
N GLN A 179 16.96 18.72 -0.18
CA GLN A 179 17.91 17.62 -0.20
C GLN A 179 17.27 16.31 0.27
N LEU A 180 17.53 15.21 -0.44
CA LEU A 180 16.97 13.89 -0.23
C LEU A 180 18.01 12.92 0.34
N ALA A 181 17.88 12.57 1.61
CA ALA A 181 18.64 11.51 2.24
C ALA A 181 17.89 10.18 2.07
N VAL A 182 18.31 9.37 1.09
CA VAL A 182 17.68 8.06 0.85
C VAL A 182 18.12 7.06 1.91
N SER A 183 17.17 6.40 2.56
CA SER A 183 17.47 5.38 3.57
C SER A 183 18.24 4.20 2.95
N LYS A 184 19.32 3.76 3.61
CA LYS A 184 20.07 2.57 3.20
C LYS A 184 19.25 1.28 3.34
N LYS A 185 18.35 1.25 4.33
CA LYS A 185 17.47 0.09 4.58
C LYS A 185 16.15 0.30 3.82
N GLN A 186 15.88 -0.54 2.83
CA GLN A 186 14.69 -0.49 1.99
C GLN A 186 13.83 -1.77 2.11
N ASP A 187 13.92 -2.46 3.25
CA ASP A 187 13.11 -3.64 3.53
C ASP A 187 11.63 -3.25 3.70
N SER A 188 10.73 -4.04 3.12
CA SER A 188 9.28 -3.77 3.13
C SER A 188 8.58 -4.13 4.44
N SER A 189 9.27 -4.76 5.38
CA SER A 189 8.78 -5.05 6.73
C SER A 189 9.14 -3.96 7.74
N LEU A 190 10.15 -3.12 7.47
CA LEU A 190 10.67 -2.12 8.41
C LEU A 190 9.83 -0.84 8.44
N LEU A 191 8.73 -0.86 9.21
CA LEU A 191 7.84 0.28 9.40
C LEU A 191 8.56 1.51 10.01
N SER A 192 9.55 1.28 10.87
CA SER A 192 10.36 2.35 11.49
C SER A 192 11.12 3.21 10.47
N VAL A 193 11.46 2.65 9.29
CA VAL A 193 12.08 3.40 8.20
C VAL A 193 11.05 4.30 7.50
N LEU A 194 9.83 3.80 7.30
CA LEU A 194 8.75 4.58 6.72
C LEU A 194 8.30 5.72 7.65
N GLN A 195 8.25 5.47 8.96
CA GLN A 195 7.89 6.49 9.96
C GLN A 195 8.83 7.72 9.91
N LYS A 196 10.11 7.51 9.59
CA LYS A 196 11.10 8.58 9.47
C LYS A 196 11.14 9.23 8.10
N ALA A 197 10.46 8.65 7.11
CA ALA A 197 10.43 9.15 5.75
C ALA A 197 9.31 10.17 5.55
N ASN A 198 9.61 11.22 4.81
CA ASN A 198 8.60 12.19 4.35
C ASN A 198 8.61 12.31 2.81
N ALA A 199 9.40 11.47 2.13
CA ALA A 199 9.48 11.41 0.68
C ALA A 199 9.71 9.98 0.17
N LEU A 200 9.24 9.72 -1.05
CA LEU A 200 9.55 8.53 -1.84
C LEU A 200 10.36 8.94 -3.06
N VAL A 201 11.64 8.65 -3.08
CA VAL A 201 12.49 8.83 -4.27
C VAL A 201 12.09 7.80 -5.32
N ILE A 202 11.91 8.25 -6.56
CA ILE A 202 11.49 7.44 -7.69
C ILE A 202 12.71 7.03 -8.50
N ARG A 203 12.91 5.74 -8.69
CA ARG A 203 13.90 5.17 -9.61
C ARG A 203 13.20 4.39 -10.71
N GLN A 204 13.44 4.78 -11.96
CA GLN A 204 12.86 4.09 -13.10
C GLN A 204 13.49 2.69 -13.30
N PRO A 205 12.82 1.75 -13.98
CA PRO A 205 13.43 0.45 -14.32
C PRO A 205 14.76 0.64 -15.03
N ASN A 206 15.79 -0.11 -14.60
CA ASN A 206 17.15 -0.10 -15.15
C ASN A 206 17.86 1.27 -15.14
N GLU A 207 17.36 2.25 -14.42
CA GLU A 207 17.94 3.59 -14.32
C GLU A 207 19.40 3.50 -13.84
N PRO A 208 20.34 4.24 -14.48
CA PRO A 208 21.76 4.24 -14.12
C PRO A 208 22.00 4.63 -12.65
N SER A 209 23.20 4.39 -12.15
CA SER A 209 23.62 4.95 -10.86
C SER A 209 23.48 6.47 -10.84
N ALA A 210 23.08 7.01 -9.71
CA ALA A 210 23.02 8.46 -9.49
C ALA A 210 24.02 8.87 -8.41
N LYS A 211 24.60 10.05 -8.55
CA LYS A 211 25.61 10.57 -7.63
C LYS A 211 25.02 11.59 -6.67
N LYS A 212 25.69 11.78 -5.53
CA LYS A 212 25.40 12.90 -4.63
C LYS A 212 25.43 14.21 -5.44
N GLY A 213 24.37 15.03 -5.25
CA GLY A 213 24.18 16.28 -5.99
C GLY A 213 23.33 16.16 -7.24
N ASP A 214 23.03 14.95 -7.73
CA ASP A 214 22.14 14.78 -8.87
C ASP A 214 20.69 15.14 -8.50
N LEU A 215 19.96 15.72 -9.45
CA LEU A 215 18.54 15.97 -9.35
C LEU A 215 17.76 14.67 -9.60
N ILE A 216 16.96 14.26 -8.63
CA ILE A 216 16.15 13.05 -8.74
C ILE A 216 14.66 13.31 -8.43
N SER A 217 13.79 12.53 -9.07
CA SER A 217 12.35 12.63 -8.86
C SER A 217 11.93 12.03 -7.52
N TYR A 218 10.95 12.67 -6.88
CA TYR A 218 10.35 12.15 -5.66
C TYR A 218 8.88 12.54 -5.53
N LEU A 219 8.15 11.81 -4.65
CA LEU A 219 6.82 12.16 -4.16
C LEU A 219 6.91 12.53 -2.68
N ASN A 220 6.14 13.51 -2.25
CA ASN A 220 5.95 13.76 -0.81
C ASN A 220 5.10 12.65 -0.18
N LEU A 221 5.47 12.25 1.05
CA LEU A 221 4.62 11.53 2.00
C LEU A 221 4.07 12.58 2.98
N ASP A 222 2.81 12.91 2.85
CA ASP A 222 2.13 13.88 3.73
C ASP A 222 1.67 13.21 5.01
#